data_42fdc82ea1af95fe0ec69cf123202791
#
_entry.id   42fdc82ea1af95fe0ec69cf123202791
#
_cell.length_a   1.000
_cell.length_b   1.000
_cell.length_c   1.000
_cell.angle_alpha   90.00
_cell.angle_beta   90.00
_cell.angle_gamma   90.00
#
_symmetry.space_group_name_H-M   'P 1'
#
loop_
_entity.id
_entity.type
_entity.pdbx_description
1 polymer ?
#
loop_
_entity_poly.entity_id
_entity_poly.type
_entity_poly.pdbx_seq_one_letter_code
_entity_poly.pdbx_strand_id
1 'polypeptide(L)'
;VLSVKAQESVETKIFPTNQIIAPHRIEVTFQKTVHILFPSEVKYVDLGSFDIIADKATGAENVVRIKAAVKGFEGETNFSVITADGCFYSFNVVYKDEPAQLSIEMEDWLRDNPEGGFAGDRMFVKLKELGGETPLVVNRIMYTLYKKNKRDIRHIGCKKYGIQTLLKGLYIN
;
A
#
# COMPACT_ATOMS: atom_id res chain seq x y z
N VAL A 1 6.31 20.74 57.44
CA VAL A 1 7.18 20.22 56.36
C VAL A 1 6.29 19.95 55.14
N LEU A 2 6.35 20.88 54.16
CA LEU A 2 5.62 20.74 52.87
C LEU A 2 6.45 19.83 51.95
N SER A 3 5.94 18.65 51.66
CA SER A 3 6.51 17.72 50.67
C SER A 3 6.09 18.20 49.26
N VAL A 4 7.02 18.75 48.52
CA VAL A 4 6.85 19.04 47.08
C VAL A 4 7.01 17.74 46.35
N LYS A 5 5.89 17.18 45.80
CA LYS A 5 5.96 16.10 44.83
C LYS A 5 6.54 16.64 43.50
N ALA A 6 7.70 16.15 43.13
CA ALA A 6 8.26 16.38 41.81
C ALA A 6 7.30 15.81 40.77
N GLN A 7 6.86 16.64 39.84
CA GLN A 7 6.12 16.26 38.66
C GLN A 7 7.13 15.57 37.71
N GLU A 8 7.01 14.28 37.52
CA GLU A 8 7.74 13.57 36.45
C GLU A 8 7.35 14.19 35.09
N SER A 9 8.29 14.82 34.45
CA SER A 9 8.12 15.28 33.07
C SER A 9 8.09 14.04 32.17
N VAL A 10 6.94 13.79 31.54
CA VAL A 10 6.83 12.76 30.52
C VAL A 10 7.66 13.24 29.32
N GLU A 11 8.78 12.60 29.08
CA GLU A 11 9.58 12.81 27.85
C GLU A 11 8.78 12.37 26.63
N THR A 12 8.38 13.32 25.80
CA THR A 12 7.73 13.02 24.52
C THR A 12 8.78 12.53 23.53
N LYS A 13 8.71 11.27 23.14
CA LYS A 13 9.58 10.71 22.09
C LYS A 13 9.12 11.24 20.73
N ILE A 14 10.02 11.85 19.98
CA ILE A 14 9.81 12.30 18.61
C ILE A 14 10.23 11.17 17.66
N PHE A 15 9.37 10.80 16.70
CA PHE A 15 9.73 9.83 15.67
C PHE A 15 10.82 10.43 14.75
N PRO A 16 11.89 9.70 14.44
CA PRO A 16 12.86 10.12 13.46
C PRO A 16 12.23 10.17 12.06
N THR A 17 12.68 11.08 11.21
CA THR A 17 12.09 11.34 9.88
C THR A 17 12.00 10.08 8.99
N ASN A 18 12.95 9.16 9.12
CA ASN A 18 12.95 7.88 8.40
C ASN A 18 11.90 6.86 8.87
N GLN A 19 11.13 7.17 9.90
CA GLN A 19 9.98 6.38 10.37
C GLN A 19 8.64 7.02 10.01
N ILE A 20 8.66 8.16 9.34
CA ILE A 20 7.45 8.89 8.92
C ILE A 20 7.22 8.62 7.44
N ILE A 21 6.04 8.10 7.11
CA ILE A 21 5.60 7.94 5.72
C ILE A 21 5.07 9.30 5.25
N ALA A 22 5.72 9.86 4.23
CA ALA A 22 5.27 11.12 3.64
C ALA A 22 3.94 10.90 2.89
N PRO A 23 2.87 11.65 3.19
CA PRO A 23 1.61 11.54 2.49
C PRO A 23 1.67 12.19 1.11
N HIS A 24 0.95 11.62 0.14
CA HIS A 24 0.67 12.28 -1.13
C HIS A 24 -0.41 13.32 -0.94
N ARG A 25 -0.22 14.53 -1.46
CA ARG A 25 -1.25 15.56 -1.41
C ARG A 25 -2.14 15.48 -2.65
N ILE A 26 -3.46 15.43 -2.43
CA ILE A 26 -4.45 15.44 -3.50
C ILE A 26 -5.53 16.50 -3.27
N GLU A 27 -6.11 16.96 -4.37
CA GLU A 27 -7.22 17.91 -4.36
C GLU A 27 -8.50 17.17 -4.76
N VAL A 28 -9.60 17.42 -4.05
CA VAL A 28 -10.91 16.84 -4.37
C VAL A 28 -11.96 17.93 -4.47
N THR A 29 -13.04 17.67 -5.23
CA THR A 29 -14.17 18.56 -5.33
C THR A 29 -15.48 17.80 -5.13
N PHE A 30 -16.56 18.54 -4.89
CA PHE A 30 -17.90 17.98 -4.73
C PHE A 30 -18.50 17.50 -6.08
N GLN A 31 -18.12 18.12 -7.20
CA GLN A 31 -18.77 17.87 -8.50
C GLN A 31 -18.04 16.86 -9.39
N LYS A 32 -16.73 16.68 -9.20
CA LYS A 32 -15.91 15.77 -9.99
C LYS A 32 -15.32 14.67 -9.12
N THR A 33 -15.07 13.52 -9.70
CA THR A 33 -14.42 12.39 -9.03
C THR A 33 -12.97 12.31 -9.43
N VAL A 34 -12.10 12.17 -8.48
CA VAL A 34 -10.68 11.86 -8.69
C VAL A 34 -10.52 10.34 -8.70
N HIS A 35 -9.80 9.83 -9.68
CA HIS A 35 -9.45 8.42 -9.81
C HIS A 35 -7.98 8.21 -9.49
N ILE A 36 -7.69 7.24 -8.63
CA ILE A 36 -6.32 6.86 -8.26
C ILE A 36 -6.13 5.41 -8.68
N LEU A 37 -5.19 5.18 -9.59
CA LEU A 37 -4.85 3.87 -10.14
C LEU A 37 -3.63 3.34 -9.36
N PHE A 38 -3.79 2.18 -8.75
CA PHE A 38 -2.71 1.51 -8.02
C PHE A 38 -2.11 0.38 -8.86
N PRO A 39 -0.84 0.03 -8.66
CA PRO A 39 -0.20 -1.08 -9.39
C PRO A 39 -0.77 -2.45 -9.02
N SER A 40 -1.43 -2.56 -7.87
CA SER A 40 -2.00 -3.81 -7.35
C SER A 40 -3.42 -3.60 -6.83
N GLU A 41 -4.17 -4.68 -6.65
CA GLU A 41 -5.53 -4.67 -6.11
C GLU A 41 -5.60 -3.96 -4.75
N VAL A 42 -6.58 -3.11 -4.56
CA VAL A 42 -6.82 -2.42 -3.28
C VAL A 42 -7.53 -3.36 -2.31
N LYS A 43 -6.92 -3.59 -1.15
CA LYS A 43 -7.46 -4.45 -0.09
C LYS A 43 -8.18 -3.65 1.00
N TYR A 44 -7.70 -2.44 1.28
CA TYR A 44 -8.23 -1.63 2.36
C TYR A 44 -8.20 -0.14 2.00
N VAL A 45 -9.25 0.57 2.38
CA VAL A 45 -9.35 2.03 2.29
C VAL A 45 -9.89 2.53 3.63
N ASP A 46 -9.23 3.50 4.22
CA ASP A 46 -9.62 4.15 5.47
C ASP A 46 -9.72 5.66 5.29
N LEU A 47 -10.81 6.25 5.74
CA LEU A 47 -11.11 7.68 5.60
C LEU A 47 -10.97 8.37 6.94
N GLY A 48 -10.24 9.48 6.98
CA GLY A 48 -10.01 10.26 8.19
C GLY A 48 -11.20 11.12 8.64
N SER A 49 -12.11 11.47 7.71
CA SER A 49 -13.32 12.24 8.03
C SER A 49 -14.48 11.88 7.12
N PHE A 50 -15.68 12.37 7.48
CA PHE A 50 -16.88 12.27 6.65
C PHE A 50 -16.96 13.37 5.56
N ASP A 51 -15.96 14.24 5.45
CA ASP A 51 -15.92 15.29 4.41
C ASP A 51 -15.60 14.74 3.03
N ILE A 52 -15.10 13.50 2.97
CA ILE A 52 -14.75 12.80 1.73
C ILE A 52 -15.47 11.46 1.64
N ILE A 53 -15.69 11.01 0.41
CA ILE A 53 -16.20 9.69 0.06
C ILE A 53 -15.18 9.03 -0.84
N ALA A 54 -14.77 7.82 -0.51
CA ALA A 54 -13.95 6.99 -1.40
C ALA A 54 -14.50 5.57 -1.48
N ASP A 55 -14.37 4.97 -2.66
CA ASP A 55 -14.82 3.61 -2.94
C ASP A 55 -13.95 2.98 -4.05
N LYS A 56 -13.87 1.65 -4.05
CA LYS A 56 -13.27 0.91 -5.16
C LYS A 56 -14.17 0.95 -6.38
N ALA A 57 -13.58 1.07 -7.56
CA ALA A 57 -14.33 1.00 -8.80
C ALA A 57 -14.80 -0.45 -9.05
N THR A 58 -16.09 -0.64 -9.28
CA THR A 58 -16.65 -1.97 -9.57
C THR A 58 -16.02 -2.55 -10.83
N GLY A 59 -15.42 -3.74 -10.72
CA GLY A 59 -14.74 -4.41 -11.83
C GLY A 59 -13.35 -3.87 -12.16
N ALA A 60 -12.83 -2.92 -11.36
CA ALA A 60 -11.45 -2.42 -11.44
C ALA A 60 -10.86 -2.35 -10.03
N GLU A 61 -10.47 -3.48 -9.49
CA GLU A 61 -10.09 -3.66 -8.09
C GLU A 61 -8.85 -2.86 -7.67
N ASN A 62 -8.09 -2.34 -8.63
CA ASN A 62 -6.92 -1.50 -8.41
C ASN A 62 -7.21 0.01 -8.55
N VAL A 63 -8.47 0.41 -8.64
CA VAL A 63 -8.86 1.82 -8.79
C VAL A 63 -9.70 2.27 -7.61
N VAL A 64 -9.26 3.35 -6.95
CA VAL A 64 -10.05 4.07 -5.95
C VAL A 64 -10.61 5.34 -6.56
N ARG A 65 -11.92 5.54 -6.36
CA ARG A 65 -12.63 6.77 -6.70
C ARG A 65 -12.80 7.59 -5.43
N ILE A 66 -12.41 8.86 -5.46
CA ILE A 66 -12.56 9.77 -4.32
C ILE A 66 -13.16 11.10 -4.74
N LYS A 67 -14.00 11.67 -3.90
CA LYS A 67 -14.57 13.01 -4.05
C LYS A 67 -14.93 13.62 -2.70
N ALA A 68 -15.16 14.93 -2.67
CA ALA A 68 -15.71 15.57 -1.49
C ALA A 68 -17.18 15.15 -1.26
N ALA A 69 -17.51 14.79 -0.02
CA ALA A 69 -18.87 14.58 0.45
C ALA A 69 -19.55 15.91 0.82
N VAL A 70 -18.74 16.85 1.30
CA VAL A 70 -19.17 18.19 1.72
C VAL A 70 -18.55 19.21 0.76
N LYS A 71 -19.40 20.09 0.20
CA LYS A 71 -18.93 21.15 -0.69
C LYS A 71 -18.18 22.21 0.12
N GLY A 72 -16.95 22.51 -0.28
CA GLY A 72 -16.15 23.56 0.32
C GLY A 72 -15.73 23.26 1.77
N PHE A 73 -15.50 22.00 2.12
CA PHE A 73 -15.00 21.68 3.45
C PHE A 73 -13.69 22.41 3.74
N GLU A 74 -13.54 22.87 4.96
CA GLU A 74 -12.36 23.62 5.39
C GLU A 74 -11.30 22.69 6.00
N GLY A 75 -10.04 23.08 5.85
CA GLY A 75 -8.90 22.33 6.39
C GLY A 75 -8.43 21.21 5.49
N GLU A 76 -7.69 20.30 6.09
CA GLU A 76 -7.13 19.12 5.46
C GLU A 76 -7.64 17.87 6.18
N THR A 77 -8.03 16.86 5.42
CA THR A 77 -8.32 15.52 5.93
C THR A 77 -7.35 14.53 5.31
N ASN A 78 -7.49 13.26 5.65
CA ASN A 78 -6.61 12.22 5.13
C ASN A 78 -7.40 10.95 4.75
N PHE A 79 -6.78 10.13 3.94
CA PHE A 79 -7.17 8.73 3.79
C PHE A 79 -5.94 7.86 3.52
N SER A 80 -6.08 6.58 3.75
CA SER A 80 -5.02 5.61 3.49
C SER A 80 -5.53 4.42 2.70
N VAL A 81 -4.62 3.81 1.94
CA VAL A 81 -4.89 2.65 1.10
C VAL A 81 -3.83 1.58 1.34
N ILE A 82 -4.27 0.32 1.42
CA ILE A 82 -3.40 -0.85 1.43
C ILE A 82 -3.72 -1.70 0.20
N THR A 83 -2.70 -2.07 -0.55
CA THR A 83 -2.81 -2.90 -1.75
C THR A 83 -2.41 -4.35 -1.49
N ALA A 84 -2.78 -5.26 -2.39
CA ALA A 84 -2.52 -6.71 -2.26
C ALA A 84 -1.03 -7.07 -2.25
N ASP A 85 -0.17 -6.22 -2.79
CA ASP A 85 1.28 -6.31 -2.69
C ASP A 85 1.83 -5.81 -1.34
N GLY A 86 0.94 -5.40 -0.41
CA GLY A 86 1.27 -4.93 0.94
C GLY A 86 1.79 -3.51 0.99
N CYS A 87 1.74 -2.75 -0.10
CA CYS A 87 2.10 -1.35 -0.08
C CYS A 87 1.06 -0.53 0.68
N PHE A 88 1.56 0.39 1.53
CA PHE A 88 0.75 1.36 2.24
C PHE A 88 0.92 2.73 1.60
N TYR A 89 -0.19 3.35 1.25
CA TYR A 89 -0.25 4.70 0.67
C TYR A 89 -1.02 5.61 1.61
N SER A 90 -0.43 6.76 1.95
CA SER A 90 -1.04 7.80 2.76
C SER A 90 -1.32 9.03 1.91
N PHE A 91 -2.48 9.65 2.10
CA PHE A 91 -2.90 10.82 1.34
C PHE A 91 -3.43 11.91 2.27
N ASN A 92 -2.97 13.14 2.03
CA ASN A 92 -3.58 14.35 2.56
C ASN A 92 -4.53 14.92 1.51
N VAL A 93 -5.74 15.24 1.92
CA VAL A 93 -6.83 15.65 1.03
C VAL A 93 -7.30 17.05 1.37
N VAL A 94 -7.35 17.93 0.38
CA VAL A 94 -7.88 19.28 0.50
C VAL A 94 -9.00 19.50 -0.51
N TYR A 95 -9.95 20.36 -0.15
CA TYR A 95 -10.99 20.77 -1.08
C TYR A 95 -10.48 21.82 -2.06
N LYS A 96 -10.88 21.69 -3.33
CA LYS A 96 -10.69 22.71 -4.35
C LYS A 96 -11.79 22.62 -5.38
N ASP A 97 -12.39 23.74 -5.76
CA ASP A 97 -13.49 23.76 -6.75
C ASP A 97 -13.02 23.21 -8.11
N GLU A 98 -11.79 23.54 -8.53
CA GLU A 98 -11.18 23.02 -9.74
C GLU A 98 -9.86 22.30 -9.39
N PRO A 99 -9.90 20.97 -9.11
CA PRO A 99 -8.70 20.19 -8.88
C PRO A 99 -7.78 20.15 -10.08
N ALA A 100 -6.48 20.26 -9.85
CA ALA A 100 -5.49 20.23 -10.92
C ALA A 100 -5.39 18.85 -11.60
N GLN A 101 -5.73 17.77 -10.88
CA GLN A 101 -5.61 16.41 -11.38
C GLN A 101 -6.86 15.60 -11.00
N LEU A 102 -7.44 14.92 -12.00
CA LEU A 102 -8.61 14.04 -11.81
C LEU A 102 -8.27 12.57 -12.01
N SER A 103 -7.07 12.27 -12.50
CA SER A 103 -6.57 10.90 -12.65
C SER A 103 -5.12 10.86 -12.24
N ILE A 104 -4.80 9.98 -11.28
CA ILE A 104 -3.48 9.84 -10.68
C ILE A 104 -3.08 8.37 -10.80
N GLU A 105 -1.90 8.10 -11.32
CA GLU A 105 -1.32 6.77 -11.38
C GLU A 105 -0.20 6.65 -10.34
N MET A 106 -0.29 5.63 -9.49
CA MET A 106 0.73 5.35 -8.48
C MET A 106 1.82 4.45 -9.07
N GLU A 107 3.08 4.74 -8.75
CA GLU A 107 4.22 3.98 -9.25
C GLU A 107 4.21 2.51 -8.80
N ASP A 108 4.52 1.60 -9.73
CA ASP A 108 4.77 0.19 -9.45
C ASP A 108 6.22 -0.03 -9.04
N TRP A 109 6.50 0.24 -7.77
CA TRP A 109 7.85 0.11 -7.23
C TRP A 109 8.40 -1.32 -7.26
N LEU A 110 7.54 -2.34 -7.10
CA LEU A 110 7.98 -3.74 -7.12
C LEU A 110 8.44 -4.16 -8.51
N ARG A 111 7.76 -3.68 -9.55
CA ARG A 111 8.15 -3.94 -10.94
C ARG A 111 9.48 -3.30 -11.27
N ASP A 112 9.68 -2.07 -10.84
CA ASP A 112 10.84 -1.26 -11.20
C ASP A 112 12.07 -1.58 -10.33
N ASN A 113 11.88 -2.26 -9.19
CA ASN A 113 12.94 -2.67 -8.26
C ASN A 113 12.81 -4.15 -7.85
N PRO A 114 12.90 -5.13 -8.77
CA PRO A 114 12.66 -6.53 -8.45
C PRO A 114 13.73 -7.14 -7.50
N GLU A 115 14.92 -6.58 -7.46
CA GLU A 115 16.01 -6.95 -6.55
C GLU A 115 16.09 -6.03 -5.32
N GLY A 116 15.18 -5.05 -5.24
CA GLY A 116 15.23 -3.92 -4.35
C GLY A 116 15.41 -4.29 -2.88
N GLY A 117 16.48 -3.73 -2.33
CA GLY A 117 16.59 -3.55 -0.89
C GLY A 117 15.48 -2.64 -0.39
N PHE A 118 15.29 -2.58 0.91
CA PHE A 118 14.32 -1.68 1.54
C PHE A 118 14.51 -0.25 1.01
N ALA A 119 13.62 0.21 0.15
CA ALA A 119 13.53 1.63 -0.16
C ALA A 119 12.97 2.32 1.09
N GLY A 120 13.76 3.20 1.67
CA GLY A 120 13.61 3.73 3.02
C GLY A 120 12.28 4.35 3.41
N ASP A 121 11.37 4.62 2.47
CA ASP A 121 10.13 5.35 2.72
C ASP A 121 8.84 4.54 2.49
N ARG A 122 8.94 3.24 2.16
CA ARG A 122 7.75 2.42 1.92
C ARG A 122 7.59 1.33 2.97
N MET A 123 6.45 1.36 3.63
CA MET A 123 6.07 0.35 4.59
C MET A 123 5.22 -0.73 3.91
N PHE A 124 5.67 -1.99 4.03
CA PHE A 124 4.90 -3.14 3.58
C PHE A 124 4.12 -3.73 4.74
N VAL A 125 2.82 -3.92 4.52
CA VAL A 125 1.92 -4.50 5.51
C VAL A 125 1.94 -6.02 5.39
N LYS A 126 1.93 -6.72 6.52
CA LYS A 126 1.77 -8.18 6.55
C LYS A 126 0.33 -8.54 6.25
N LEU A 127 0.10 -9.37 5.24
CA LEU A 127 -1.24 -9.82 4.86
C LEU A 127 -1.48 -11.25 5.37
N LYS A 128 -2.61 -11.45 6.04
CA LYS A 128 -3.01 -12.76 6.57
C LYS A 128 -3.09 -13.85 5.49
N GLU A 129 -3.50 -13.48 4.29
CA GLU A 129 -3.62 -14.35 3.12
C GLU A 129 -2.27 -14.94 2.66
N LEU A 130 -1.16 -14.30 3.03
CA LEU A 130 0.21 -14.73 2.72
C LEU A 130 0.91 -15.39 3.92
N GLY A 131 0.15 -15.97 4.87
CA GLY A 131 0.71 -16.64 6.04
C GLY A 131 1.41 -15.69 7.02
N GLY A 132 1.10 -14.38 6.97
CA GLY A 132 1.71 -13.35 7.83
C GLY A 132 3.03 -12.82 7.32
N GLU A 133 3.47 -13.22 6.11
CA GLU A 133 4.61 -12.61 5.44
C GLU A 133 4.21 -11.38 4.63
N THR A 134 5.17 -10.51 4.36
CA THR A 134 4.93 -9.39 3.45
C THR A 134 5.01 -9.86 2.00
N PRO A 135 4.17 -9.32 1.09
CA PRO A 135 4.26 -9.63 -0.34
C PRO A 135 5.65 -9.41 -0.92
N LEU A 136 6.40 -8.44 -0.42
CA LEU A 136 7.79 -8.19 -0.81
C LEU A 136 8.68 -9.40 -0.56
N VAL A 137 8.57 -10.03 0.61
CA VAL A 137 9.35 -11.24 0.96
C VAL A 137 8.98 -12.39 0.04
N VAL A 138 7.67 -12.61 -0.20
CA VAL A 138 7.18 -13.66 -1.09
C VAL A 138 7.68 -13.43 -2.53
N ASN A 139 7.54 -12.23 -3.07
CA ASN A 139 8.02 -11.90 -4.41
C ASN A 139 9.54 -12.04 -4.54
N ARG A 140 10.31 -11.66 -3.54
CA ARG A 140 11.77 -11.81 -3.53
C ARG A 140 12.18 -13.28 -3.55
N ILE A 141 11.48 -14.13 -2.79
CA ILE A 141 11.72 -15.58 -2.80
C ILE A 141 11.39 -16.14 -4.19
N MET A 142 10.22 -15.81 -4.75
CA MET A 142 9.80 -16.26 -6.08
C MET A 142 10.79 -15.81 -7.16
N TYR A 143 11.22 -14.57 -7.14
CA TYR A 143 12.20 -14.03 -8.09
C TYR A 143 13.57 -14.72 -7.97
N THR A 144 14.01 -14.98 -6.74
CA THR A 144 15.28 -15.71 -6.50
C THR A 144 15.19 -17.14 -7.04
N LEU A 145 14.07 -17.82 -6.82
CA LEU A 145 13.82 -19.16 -7.36
C LEU A 145 13.76 -19.15 -8.88
N TYR A 146 13.12 -18.15 -9.47
CA TYR A 146 13.07 -17.95 -10.92
C TYR A 146 14.46 -17.73 -11.52
N LYS A 147 15.27 -16.83 -10.95
CA LYS A 147 16.65 -16.57 -11.41
C LYS A 147 17.58 -17.78 -11.29
N LYS A 148 17.52 -18.50 -10.17
CA LYS A 148 18.33 -19.70 -9.97
C LYS A 148 18.02 -20.78 -11.01
N ASN A 149 16.82 -20.78 -11.57
CA ASN A 149 16.34 -21.74 -12.58
C ASN A 149 16.71 -23.21 -12.30
N LYS A 150 17.02 -23.51 -11.02
CA LYS A 150 17.46 -24.82 -10.57
C LYS A 150 16.25 -25.62 -10.14
N ARG A 151 16.21 -26.88 -10.53
CA ARG A 151 15.16 -27.80 -10.13
C ARG A 151 15.65 -28.61 -8.92
N ASP A 152 15.16 -28.23 -7.73
CA ASP A 152 15.50 -28.94 -6.51
C ASP A 152 14.58 -30.15 -6.30
N ILE A 153 13.35 -30.12 -6.80
CA ILE A 153 12.40 -31.22 -6.78
C ILE A 153 12.34 -31.87 -8.16
N ARG A 154 12.94 -33.08 -8.30
CA ARG A 154 13.13 -33.74 -9.60
C ARG A 154 12.00 -34.69 -10.01
N HIS A 155 11.21 -35.16 -9.04
CA HIS A 155 10.28 -36.28 -9.25
C HIS A 155 8.81 -35.84 -9.42
N ILE A 156 8.49 -34.54 -9.28
CA ILE A 156 7.13 -34.06 -9.43
C ILE A 156 7.00 -33.30 -10.74
N GLY A 157 6.18 -33.80 -11.61
CA GLY A 157 5.84 -33.20 -12.89
C GLY A 157 4.66 -33.91 -13.55
N CYS A 158 3.93 -33.21 -14.40
CA CYS A 158 2.83 -33.72 -15.17
C CYS A 158 3.02 -33.34 -16.64
N LYS A 159 2.69 -34.25 -17.53
CA LYS A 159 2.63 -33.97 -18.98
C LYS A 159 1.26 -34.36 -19.51
N LYS A 160 0.51 -33.40 -20.02
CA LYS A 160 -0.81 -33.61 -20.59
C LYS A 160 -1.05 -32.67 -21.78
N TYR A 161 -1.64 -33.14 -22.83
CA TYR A 161 -1.96 -32.33 -24.02
C TYR A 161 -0.78 -31.57 -24.64
N GLY A 162 0.43 -32.13 -24.60
CA GLY A 162 1.62 -31.48 -25.12
C GLY A 162 2.25 -30.41 -24.16
N ILE A 163 1.61 -30.15 -23.03
CA ILE A 163 2.09 -29.24 -22.00
C ILE A 163 2.78 -30.05 -20.90
N GLN A 164 4.00 -29.65 -20.54
CA GLN A 164 4.74 -30.22 -19.43
C GLN A 164 4.85 -29.22 -18.27
N THR A 165 4.31 -29.61 -17.12
CA THR A 165 4.43 -28.85 -15.87
C THR A 165 5.42 -29.55 -14.95
N LEU A 166 6.39 -28.80 -14.43
CA LEU A 166 7.43 -29.29 -13.52
C LEU A 166 7.42 -28.47 -12.25
N LEU A 167 7.33 -29.15 -11.09
CA LEU A 167 7.58 -28.47 -9.83
C LEU A 167 9.09 -28.29 -9.65
N LYS A 168 9.56 -27.04 -9.55
CA LYS A 168 10.97 -26.71 -9.38
C LYS A 168 11.41 -26.68 -7.93
N GLY A 169 10.55 -26.21 -7.04
CA GLY A 169 10.83 -26.10 -5.61
C GLY A 169 9.55 -25.85 -4.83
N LEU A 170 9.61 -26.06 -3.53
CA LEU A 170 8.56 -25.76 -2.56
C LEU A 170 9.17 -24.91 -1.44
N TYR A 171 8.53 -23.80 -1.13
CA TYR A 171 8.88 -23.00 0.05
C TYR A 171 7.84 -23.27 1.15
N ILE A 172 8.31 -23.64 2.33
CA ILE A 172 7.48 -23.85 3.53
C ILE A 172 7.97 -22.86 4.59
N ASN A 173 7.05 -22.05 5.08
CA ASN A 173 7.30 -21.09 6.17
C ASN A 173 6.90 -21.70 7.50
#